data_88d08fddd29d2c7ec3185a66019b0b44
#
_entry.id   88d08fddd29d2c7ec3185a66019b0b44
#
_cell.length_a   1.000
_cell.length_b   1.000
_cell.length_c   1.000
_cell.angle_alpha   90.00
_cell.angle_beta   90.00
_cell.angle_gamma   90.00
#
_symmetry.space_group_name_H-M   'P 1'
#
loop_
_entity.id
_entity.type
_entity.pdbx_description
1 polymer ?
#
loop_
_entity_poly.entity_id
_entity_poly.type
_entity_poly.pdbx_seq_one_letter_code
_entity_poly.pdbx_strand_id
1 'polypeptide(L)'
;MAVNTRLHNAPIVLDNGSGTIRAGFAGEDKPKSFFPSWVGRPKHVRTMAGARDGDVFIGPHAQDIRGLLKITYPLEHGIVTNWEDMERIWQYVYQEGLKTLSEDHPVLLTEPPLNPRSNRDTAAQILFETFNVPALYTSVQAVLSLYAAGRTTGIVLDAGDGVSHAVPVYDGFAIPNSVRRIDVAGRDVTEYLQTQLRKAGYIFHTSAEKEIVRTIKEQTSYVALDPAKEEKEWTGASSRSGGKDMDYVLPDGKSIKIGAERFRAPEIMFDPERIGLEYSGVHQMVVDAIQRTDMDLRKTLFGSIVLSGGSTLTKGFGDRLLHEVQRLAVKDMRIKIYAPQERKYTTWIGGSILAGLSTFKKMWVDKDEWQENPEIIHQKWAP
;
A
#
# COMPACT_ATOMS: atom_id res chain seq x y z
N MET A 1 -11.27 -38.65 -11.25
CA MET A 1 -11.15 -37.28 -10.70
C MET A 1 -11.81 -36.35 -11.69
N ALA A 2 -12.93 -35.73 -11.31
CA ALA A 2 -13.56 -34.71 -12.15
C ALA A 2 -12.60 -33.50 -12.22
N VAL A 3 -12.17 -33.16 -13.42
CA VAL A 3 -11.36 -31.95 -13.63
C VAL A 3 -12.22 -30.74 -13.20
N ASN A 4 -11.83 -30.06 -12.15
CA ASN A 4 -12.52 -28.86 -11.66
C ASN A 4 -12.43 -27.79 -12.76
N THR A 5 -13.47 -27.71 -13.61
CA THR A 5 -13.51 -26.79 -14.76
C THR A 5 -13.41 -25.32 -14.34
N ARG A 6 -13.74 -24.99 -13.09
CA ARG A 6 -13.67 -23.62 -12.54
C ARG A 6 -12.22 -23.10 -12.39
N LEU A 7 -11.22 -23.99 -12.29
CA LEU A 7 -9.81 -23.61 -12.31
C LEU A 7 -9.29 -23.15 -13.70
N HIS A 8 -10.11 -23.28 -14.75
CA HIS A 8 -9.77 -22.80 -16.08
C HIS A 8 -10.20 -21.34 -16.33
N ASN A 9 -11.06 -20.79 -15.49
CA ASN A 9 -11.42 -19.38 -15.57
C ASN A 9 -10.26 -18.48 -15.17
N ALA A 10 -10.23 -17.25 -15.69
CA ALA A 10 -9.19 -16.28 -15.36
C ALA A 10 -9.20 -16.01 -13.85
N PRO A 11 -8.07 -16.19 -13.14
CA PRO A 11 -8.01 -15.88 -11.72
C PRO A 11 -8.31 -14.40 -11.43
N ILE A 12 -8.87 -14.12 -10.27
CA ILE A 12 -8.99 -12.77 -9.74
C ILE A 12 -7.76 -12.46 -8.88
N VAL A 13 -7.14 -11.32 -9.15
CA VAL A 13 -6.08 -10.76 -8.31
C VAL A 13 -6.70 -9.70 -7.41
N LEU A 14 -6.59 -9.91 -6.10
CA LEU A 14 -7.13 -9.05 -5.06
C LEU A 14 -5.98 -8.48 -4.23
N ASP A 15 -5.65 -7.22 -4.43
CA ASP A 15 -4.61 -6.51 -3.69
C ASP A 15 -5.21 -5.67 -2.56
N ASN A 16 -5.04 -6.17 -1.34
CA ASN A 16 -5.54 -5.55 -0.11
C ASN A 16 -4.53 -4.53 0.43
N GLY A 17 -4.62 -3.30 -0.04
CA GLY A 17 -3.83 -2.21 0.52
C GLY A 17 -4.56 -1.48 1.65
N SER A 18 -3.82 -0.99 2.66
CA SER A 18 -4.39 -0.22 3.78
C SER A 18 -5.08 1.07 3.34
N GLY A 19 -4.67 1.66 2.22
CA GLY A 19 -5.27 2.89 1.68
C GLY A 19 -6.20 2.66 0.50
N THR A 20 -5.97 1.62 -0.29
CA THR A 20 -6.73 1.35 -1.52
C THR A 20 -6.78 -0.14 -1.81
N ILE A 21 -7.95 -0.59 -2.26
CA ILE A 21 -8.17 -1.94 -2.80
C ILE A 21 -8.02 -1.91 -4.32
N ARG A 22 -7.38 -2.93 -4.86
CA ARG A 22 -7.24 -3.14 -6.30
C ARG A 22 -7.67 -4.57 -6.64
N ALA A 23 -8.54 -4.69 -7.61
CA ALA A 23 -9.03 -6.00 -8.05
C ALA A 23 -9.19 -6.04 -9.57
N GLY A 24 -8.96 -7.21 -10.16
CA GLY A 24 -9.10 -7.43 -11.59
C GLY A 24 -8.76 -8.87 -11.97
N PHE A 25 -8.88 -9.19 -13.24
CA PHE A 25 -8.58 -10.52 -13.74
C PHE A 25 -7.11 -10.67 -14.11
N ALA A 26 -6.53 -11.82 -13.84
CA ALA A 26 -5.16 -12.12 -14.22
C ALA A 26 -4.99 -12.10 -15.75
N GLY A 27 -3.83 -11.58 -16.19
CA GLY A 27 -3.54 -11.36 -17.60
C GLY A 27 -3.90 -9.96 -18.11
N GLU A 28 -4.58 -9.14 -17.29
CA GLU A 28 -4.84 -7.73 -17.62
C GLU A 28 -3.67 -6.83 -17.15
N ASP A 29 -3.45 -5.73 -17.86
CA ASP A 29 -2.37 -4.77 -17.56
C ASP A 29 -2.70 -3.81 -16.42
N LYS A 30 -3.99 -3.65 -16.07
CA LYS A 30 -4.48 -2.74 -15.04
C LYS A 30 -5.62 -3.35 -14.25
N PRO A 31 -5.75 -3.03 -12.95
CA PRO A 31 -6.88 -3.47 -12.16
C PRO A 31 -8.18 -2.84 -12.70
N LYS A 32 -9.22 -3.67 -12.82
CA LYS A 32 -10.55 -3.24 -13.26
C LYS A 32 -11.28 -2.44 -12.20
N SER A 33 -11.04 -2.76 -10.92
CA SER A 33 -11.61 -2.07 -9.78
C SER A 33 -10.50 -1.46 -8.92
N PHE A 34 -10.64 -0.17 -8.61
CA PHE A 34 -9.72 0.60 -7.78
C PHE A 34 -10.50 1.61 -6.95
N PHE A 35 -10.45 1.51 -5.63
CA PHE A 35 -11.14 2.40 -4.71
C PHE A 35 -10.47 2.43 -3.33
N PRO A 36 -10.76 3.47 -2.50
CA PRO A 36 -10.23 3.54 -1.14
C PRO A 36 -10.68 2.38 -0.26
N SER A 37 -9.79 1.85 0.58
CA SER A 37 -10.03 0.73 1.49
C SER A 37 -10.72 1.16 2.79
N TRP A 38 -11.78 1.94 2.71
CA TRP A 38 -12.55 2.36 3.85
C TRP A 38 -14.06 2.14 3.64
N VAL A 39 -14.74 2.08 4.75
CA VAL A 39 -16.17 1.89 4.83
C VAL A 39 -16.80 3.15 5.44
N GLY A 40 -17.81 3.68 4.78
CA GLY A 40 -18.55 4.86 5.22
C GLY A 40 -19.89 4.48 5.86
N ARG A 41 -20.20 5.05 7.03
CA ARG A 41 -21.51 4.93 7.67
C ARG A 41 -22.10 6.34 7.86
N PRO A 42 -23.42 6.53 7.72
CA PRO A 42 -24.06 7.83 7.93
C PRO A 42 -23.68 8.44 9.28
N LYS A 43 -23.23 9.68 9.31
CA LYS A 43 -23.02 10.43 10.57
C LYS A 43 -24.33 10.62 11.31
N HIS A 44 -25.38 10.95 10.54
CA HIS A 44 -26.72 11.18 11.03
C HIS A 44 -27.72 10.64 10.02
N VAL A 45 -28.44 9.60 10.37
CA VAL A 45 -29.42 8.96 9.47
C VAL A 45 -30.47 9.94 8.97
N ARG A 46 -30.89 10.90 9.81
CA ARG A 46 -31.89 11.92 9.45
C ARG A 46 -31.47 12.92 8.38
N THR A 47 -30.18 13.07 8.13
CA THR A 47 -29.63 14.02 7.14
C THR A 47 -29.44 13.45 5.75
N MET A 48 -29.48 12.11 5.62
CA MET A 48 -29.35 11.41 4.34
C MET A 48 -30.74 10.88 3.93
N ALA A 49 -31.31 11.45 2.88
CA ALA A 49 -32.58 10.96 2.35
C ALA A 49 -32.48 9.48 1.94
N GLY A 50 -33.33 8.63 2.51
CA GLY A 50 -33.37 7.20 2.24
C GLY A 50 -32.35 6.36 2.98
N ALA A 51 -31.41 6.93 3.75
CA ALA A 51 -30.46 6.16 4.54
C ALA A 51 -31.14 5.53 5.76
N ARG A 52 -30.76 4.29 6.05
CA ARG A 52 -31.19 3.53 7.23
C ARG A 52 -30.05 3.40 8.23
N ASP A 53 -30.40 3.13 9.47
CA ASP A 53 -29.42 2.80 10.50
C ASP A 53 -28.74 1.48 10.12
N GLY A 54 -27.41 1.48 10.07
CA GLY A 54 -26.62 0.32 9.63
C GLY A 54 -26.24 0.29 8.14
N ASP A 55 -26.71 1.24 7.31
CA ASP A 55 -26.28 1.33 5.91
C ASP A 55 -24.78 1.56 5.79
N VAL A 56 -24.17 0.86 4.84
CA VAL A 56 -22.74 0.87 4.58
C VAL A 56 -22.48 1.29 3.14
N PHE A 57 -21.55 2.24 2.98
CA PHE A 57 -21.18 2.81 1.69
C PHE A 57 -19.71 2.52 1.39
N ILE A 58 -19.44 1.97 0.20
CA ILE A 58 -18.11 1.58 -0.26
C ILE A 58 -17.90 2.07 -1.69
N GLY A 59 -16.66 2.28 -2.08
CA GLY A 59 -16.29 2.59 -3.45
C GLY A 59 -16.46 4.06 -3.85
N PRO A 60 -16.48 4.37 -5.16
CA PRO A 60 -16.50 5.74 -5.69
C PRO A 60 -17.70 6.55 -5.22
N HIS A 61 -18.89 5.95 -5.22
CA HIS A 61 -20.10 6.65 -4.75
C HIS A 61 -19.99 7.12 -3.29
N ALA A 62 -19.43 6.28 -2.42
CA ALA A 62 -19.15 6.65 -1.04
C ALA A 62 -18.18 7.84 -0.95
N GLN A 63 -17.21 7.91 -1.87
CA GLN A 63 -16.25 9.00 -1.92
C GLN A 63 -16.92 10.35 -2.27
N ASP A 64 -17.91 10.34 -3.14
CA ASP A 64 -18.66 11.56 -3.52
C ASP A 64 -19.44 12.14 -2.35
N ILE A 65 -20.05 11.27 -1.53
CA ILE A 65 -20.86 11.66 -0.36
C ILE A 65 -20.10 11.61 0.97
N ARG A 66 -18.76 11.49 0.96
CA ARG A 66 -17.91 11.31 2.16
C ARG A 66 -18.16 12.34 3.26
N GLY A 67 -18.58 13.56 2.90
CA GLY A 67 -18.91 14.61 3.86
C GLY A 67 -20.04 14.24 4.83
N LEU A 68 -20.96 13.37 4.41
CA LEU A 68 -22.08 12.86 5.20
C LEU A 68 -21.74 11.58 5.97
N LEU A 69 -20.57 10.99 5.72
CA LEU A 69 -20.17 9.69 6.25
C LEU A 69 -19.13 9.81 7.35
N LYS A 70 -19.23 8.93 8.34
CA LYS A 70 -18.13 8.56 9.25
C LYS A 70 -17.33 7.46 8.56
N ILE A 71 -16.06 7.74 8.27
CA ILE A 71 -15.15 6.85 7.55
C ILE A 71 -14.39 5.99 8.57
N THR A 72 -14.34 4.68 8.34
CA THR A 72 -13.55 3.70 9.10
C THR A 72 -12.71 2.85 8.16
N TYR A 73 -11.48 2.54 8.57
CA TYR A 73 -10.56 1.69 7.80
C TYR A 73 -10.51 0.31 8.42
N PRO A 74 -10.81 -0.79 7.68
CA PRO A 74 -10.71 -2.14 8.22
C PRO A 74 -9.28 -2.68 8.26
N LEU A 75 -8.32 -1.97 7.60
CA LEU A 75 -6.91 -2.32 7.65
C LEU A 75 -6.11 -1.22 8.37
N GLU A 76 -5.33 -1.64 9.37
CA GLU A 76 -4.37 -0.80 10.06
C GLU A 76 -2.98 -1.39 9.91
N HIS A 77 -2.02 -0.58 9.47
CA HIS A 77 -0.64 -1.01 9.25
C HIS A 77 -0.50 -2.33 8.44
N GLY A 78 -1.34 -2.50 7.42
CA GLY A 78 -1.35 -3.70 6.56
C GLY A 78 -2.09 -4.92 7.14
N ILE A 79 -2.57 -4.85 8.37
CA ILE A 79 -3.25 -5.96 9.05
C ILE A 79 -4.75 -5.68 9.10
N VAL A 80 -5.58 -6.69 8.84
CA VAL A 80 -7.03 -6.57 8.97
C VAL A 80 -7.42 -6.57 10.44
N THR A 81 -8.05 -5.48 10.89
CA THR A 81 -8.53 -5.29 12.27
C THR A 81 -10.05 -5.46 12.38
N ASN A 82 -10.76 -5.30 11.27
CA ASN A 82 -12.23 -5.48 11.20
C ASN A 82 -12.58 -6.38 10.01
N TRP A 83 -12.82 -7.65 10.29
CA TRP A 83 -13.12 -8.66 9.28
C TRP A 83 -14.51 -8.50 8.67
N GLU A 84 -15.50 -8.03 9.44
CA GLU A 84 -16.85 -7.77 8.94
C GLU A 84 -16.85 -6.70 7.84
N ASP A 85 -16.14 -5.60 8.08
CA ASP A 85 -15.99 -4.54 7.08
C ASP A 85 -15.11 -5.00 5.90
N MET A 86 -14.13 -5.87 6.13
CA MET A 86 -13.32 -6.43 5.07
C MET A 86 -14.13 -7.36 4.15
N GLU A 87 -14.99 -8.20 4.71
CA GLU A 87 -15.92 -9.03 3.96
C GLU A 87 -16.87 -8.21 3.08
N ARG A 88 -17.40 -7.09 3.63
CA ARG A 88 -18.23 -6.14 2.86
C ARG A 88 -17.47 -5.51 1.69
N ILE A 89 -16.19 -5.18 1.89
CA ILE A 89 -15.34 -4.66 0.81
C ILE A 89 -15.14 -5.72 -0.27
N TRP A 90 -14.88 -6.98 0.08
CA TRP A 90 -14.75 -8.06 -0.89
C TRP A 90 -16.06 -8.34 -1.62
N GLN A 91 -17.18 -8.30 -0.91
CA GLN A 91 -18.51 -8.41 -1.54
C GLN A 91 -18.72 -7.29 -2.58
N TYR A 92 -18.37 -6.05 -2.23
CA TYR A 92 -18.41 -4.92 -3.17
C TYR A 92 -17.53 -5.16 -4.41
N VAL A 93 -16.31 -5.71 -4.21
CA VAL A 93 -15.42 -6.06 -5.34
C VAL A 93 -16.10 -7.00 -6.31
N TYR A 94 -16.74 -8.08 -5.84
CA TYR A 94 -17.41 -9.04 -6.70
C TYR A 94 -18.65 -8.46 -7.36
N GLN A 95 -19.52 -7.83 -6.60
CA GLN A 95 -20.82 -7.37 -7.08
C GLN A 95 -20.73 -6.14 -8.00
N GLU A 96 -19.99 -5.11 -7.58
CA GLU A 96 -19.94 -3.83 -8.29
C GLU A 96 -18.63 -3.63 -9.07
N GLY A 97 -17.52 -4.06 -8.50
CA GLY A 97 -16.20 -3.86 -9.09
C GLY A 97 -15.95 -4.72 -10.30
N LEU A 98 -16.14 -6.02 -10.18
CA LEU A 98 -15.87 -7.01 -11.21
C LEU A 98 -17.12 -7.48 -11.91
N LYS A 99 -18.26 -7.48 -11.22
CA LYS A 99 -19.57 -7.96 -11.68
C LYS A 99 -19.50 -9.43 -12.12
N THR A 100 -19.00 -10.27 -11.20
CA THR A 100 -18.82 -11.71 -11.41
C THR A 100 -19.16 -12.49 -10.13
N LEU A 101 -19.37 -13.80 -10.28
CA LEU A 101 -19.58 -14.69 -9.16
C LEU A 101 -18.22 -15.13 -8.59
N SER A 102 -18.10 -15.11 -7.26
CA SER A 102 -16.86 -15.50 -6.58
C SER A 102 -16.53 -16.98 -6.77
N GLU A 103 -17.52 -17.83 -6.86
CA GLU A 103 -17.39 -19.28 -7.03
C GLU A 103 -16.86 -19.71 -8.41
N ASP A 104 -16.79 -18.79 -9.37
CA ASP A 104 -16.35 -19.10 -10.73
C ASP A 104 -14.84 -18.87 -10.94
N HIS A 105 -14.17 -18.15 -10.05
CA HIS A 105 -12.80 -17.71 -10.24
C HIS A 105 -11.86 -18.04 -9.07
N PRO A 106 -10.69 -18.65 -9.34
CA PRO A 106 -9.62 -18.72 -8.34
C PRO A 106 -9.17 -17.32 -7.91
N VAL A 107 -8.67 -17.17 -6.68
CA VAL A 107 -8.26 -15.89 -6.12
C VAL A 107 -6.78 -15.89 -5.74
N LEU A 108 -6.02 -14.93 -6.29
CA LEU A 108 -4.72 -14.55 -5.75
C LEU A 108 -4.92 -13.35 -4.81
N LEU A 109 -4.73 -13.57 -3.52
CA LEU A 109 -4.80 -12.55 -2.49
C LEU A 109 -3.39 -12.04 -2.15
N THR A 110 -3.18 -10.72 -2.09
CA THR A 110 -1.92 -10.18 -1.63
C THR A 110 -1.92 -10.00 -0.11
N GLU A 111 -0.76 -10.18 0.49
CA GLU A 111 -0.56 -9.97 1.92
C GLU A 111 0.75 -9.19 2.19
N PRO A 112 0.83 -8.43 3.31
CA PRO A 112 2.07 -7.82 3.71
C PRO A 112 3.09 -8.88 4.14
N PRO A 113 4.39 -8.62 4.05
CA PRO A 113 5.39 -9.49 4.64
C PRO A 113 5.20 -9.57 6.16
N LEU A 114 5.52 -10.71 6.74
CA LEU A 114 5.34 -11.00 8.17
C LEU A 114 3.87 -10.90 8.63
N ASN A 115 2.93 -11.21 7.74
CA ASN A 115 1.51 -11.27 8.10
C ASN A 115 1.28 -12.35 9.16
N PRO A 116 0.52 -12.07 10.25
CA PRO A 116 0.18 -13.08 11.24
C PRO A 116 -0.53 -14.29 10.61
N ARG A 117 -0.18 -15.50 11.02
CA ARG A 117 -0.83 -16.73 10.53
C ARG A 117 -2.34 -16.69 10.70
N SER A 118 -2.81 -16.25 11.86
CA SER A 118 -4.25 -16.11 12.14
C SER A 118 -4.99 -15.22 11.15
N ASN A 119 -4.34 -14.18 10.60
CA ASN A 119 -4.95 -13.34 9.57
C ASN A 119 -5.10 -14.10 8.25
N ARG A 120 -4.09 -14.90 7.89
CA ARG A 120 -4.16 -15.75 6.69
C ARG A 120 -5.25 -16.82 6.85
N ASP A 121 -5.35 -17.43 8.03
CA ASP A 121 -6.40 -18.40 8.34
C ASP A 121 -7.80 -17.81 8.20
N THR A 122 -8.04 -16.66 8.81
CA THR A 122 -9.33 -15.98 8.73
C THR A 122 -9.66 -15.54 7.28
N ALA A 123 -8.68 -15.05 6.54
CA ALA A 123 -8.88 -14.67 5.15
C ALA A 123 -9.24 -15.88 4.28
N ALA A 124 -8.52 -16.99 4.46
CA ALA A 124 -8.81 -18.23 3.75
C ALA A 124 -10.20 -18.78 4.11
N GLN A 125 -10.55 -18.77 5.39
CA GLN A 125 -11.88 -19.21 5.84
C GLN A 125 -12.99 -18.38 5.18
N ILE A 126 -12.92 -17.06 5.21
CA ILE A 126 -13.94 -16.19 4.59
C ILE A 126 -14.02 -16.45 3.08
N LEU A 127 -12.88 -16.54 2.39
CA LEU A 127 -12.89 -16.77 0.93
C LEU A 127 -13.43 -18.14 0.55
N PHE A 128 -13.11 -19.22 1.28
CA PHE A 128 -13.60 -20.54 0.99
C PHE A 128 -15.02 -20.81 1.48
N GLU A 129 -15.40 -20.29 2.67
CA GLU A 129 -16.71 -20.58 3.27
C GLU A 129 -17.77 -19.57 2.85
N THR A 130 -17.49 -18.26 2.91
CA THR A 130 -18.47 -17.21 2.58
C THR A 130 -18.54 -16.97 1.08
N PHE A 131 -17.40 -16.78 0.42
CA PHE A 131 -17.36 -16.49 -1.02
C PHE A 131 -17.32 -17.72 -1.90
N ASN A 132 -17.12 -18.90 -1.33
CA ASN A 132 -17.12 -20.18 -2.05
C ASN A 132 -16.14 -20.23 -3.23
N VAL A 133 -14.97 -19.55 -3.09
CA VAL A 133 -13.97 -19.55 -4.17
C VAL A 133 -13.45 -20.96 -4.45
N PRO A 134 -13.18 -21.34 -5.72
CA PRO A 134 -12.73 -22.69 -6.06
C PRO A 134 -11.29 -22.98 -5.63
N ALA A 135 -10.44 -21.95 -5.60
CA ALA A 135 -9.05 -22.08 -5.17
C ALA A 135 -8.49 -20.73 -4.70
N LEU A 136 -7.50 -20.78 -3.84
CA LEU A 136 -6.84 -19.61 -3.26
C LEU A 136 -5.32 -19.75 -3.34
N TYR A 137 -4.65 -18.61 -3.48
CA TYR A 137 -3.21 -18.47 -3.30
C TYR A 137 -2.94 -17.12 -2.62
N THR A 138 -2.02 -17.09 -1.64
CA THR A 138 -1.55 -15.82 -1.07
C THR A 138 -0.12 -15.54 -1.49
N SER A 139 0.19 -14.27 -1.72
CA SER A 139 1.52 -13.85 -2.11
C SER A 139 1.91 -12.55 -1.43
N VAL A 140 3.19 -12.45 -1.06
CA VAL A 140 3.78 -11.26 -0.45
C VAL A 140 3.83 -10.12 -1.48
N GLN A 141 3.27 -8.96 -1.13
CA GLN A 141 3.17 -7.78 -1.98
C GLN A 141 4.50 -7.36 -2.63
N ALA A 142 5.59 -7.42 -1.85
CA ALA A 142 6.91 -7.05 -2.33
C ALA A 142 7.44 -7.99 -3.43
N VAL A 143 7.21 -9.30 -3.31
CA VAL A 143 7.62 -10.29 -4.33
C VAL A 143 6.90 -10.01 -5.65
N LEU A 144 5.60 -9.75 -5.58
CA LEU A 144 4.81 -9.39 -6.77
C LEU A 144 5.30 -8.09 -7.41
N SER A 145 5.63 -7.09 -6.61
CA SER A 145 6.18 -5.83 -7.13
C SER A 145 7.51 -6.01 -7.85
N LEU A 146 8.33 -6.97 -7.40
CA LEU A 146 9.59 -7.32 -8.07
C LEU A 146 9.33 -8.02 -9.42
N TYR A 147 8.34 -8.92 -9.48
CA TYR A 147 7.93 -9.56 -10.73
C TYR A 147 7.41 -8.56 -11.75
N ALA A 148 6.61 -7.58 -11.32
CA ALA A 148 6.17 -6.49 -12.18
C ALA A 148 7.33 -5.66 -12.76
N ALA A 149 8.45 -5.57 -12.03
CA ALA A 149 9.68 -4.93 -12.51
C ALA A 149 10.53 -5.85 -13.42
N GLY A 150 10.05 -7.04 -13.77
CA GLY A 150 10.76 -8.04 -14.59
C GLY A 150 11.98 -8.63 -13.92
N ARG A 151 11.95 -8.78 -12.58
CA ARG A 151 13.07 -9.24 -11.76
C ARG A 151 12.66 -10.37 -10.84
N THR A 152 13.60 -11.22 -10.50
CA THR A 152 13.47 -12.29 -9.51
C THR A 152 14.36 -12.07 -8.29
N THR A 153 15.38 -11.18 -8.41
CA THR A 153 16.31 -10.86 -7.33
C THR A 153 16.45 -9.35 -7.18
N GLY A 154 16.36 -8.87 -5.95
CA GLY A 154 16.46 -7.46 -5.59
C GLY A 154 15.95 -7.19 -4.18
N ILE A 155 15.99 -5.94 -3.76
CA ILE A 155 15.31 -5.49 -2.55
C ILE A 155 14.16 -4.55 -2.93
N VAL A 156 12.98 -4.80 -2.41
CA VAL A 156 11.80 -3.95 -2.60
C VAL A 156 11.62 -3.07 -1.39
N LEU A 157 11.61 -1.75 -1.59
CA LEU A 157 11.07 -0.80 -0.64
C LEU A 157 9.62 -0.53 -1.03
N ASP A 158 8.70 -1.15 -0.31
CA ASP A 158 7.28 -0.90 -0.46
C ASP A 158 6.81 0.05 0.64
N ALA A 159 6.44 1.26 0.26
CA ALA A 159 5.89 2.26 1.16
C ALA A 159 4.46 2.61 0.74
N GLY A 160 3.52 2.00 1.44
CA GLY A 160 2.09 2.13 1.21
C GLY A 160 1.44 3.30 1.96
N ASP A 161 0.19 3.11 2.31
CA ASP A 161 -0.56 4.05 3.16
C ASP A 161 -0.37 3.73 4.64
N GLY A 162 -0.39 2.47 5.04
CA GLY A 162 -0.36 2.06 6.45
C GLY A 162 0.99 1.59 6.96
N VAL A 163 1.91 1.15 6.10
CA VAL A 163 3.16 0.51 6.52
C VAL A 163 4.22 0.65 5.44
N SER A 164 5.49 0.66 5.85
CA SER A 164 6.65 0.59 4.95
C SER A 164 7.48 -0.65 5.25
N HIS A 165 7.86 -1.37 4.20
CA HIS A 165 8.65 -2.60 4.27
C HIS A 165 9.88 -2.52 3.37
N ALA A 166 11.00 -3.06 3.83
CA ALA A 166 12.15 -3.38 3.01
C ALA A 166 12.31 -4.90 2.96
N VAL A 167 12.10 -5.48 1.79
CA VAL A 167 12.02 -6.93 1.60
C VAL A 167 13.10 -7.37 0.61
N PRO A 168 14.19 -7.97 1.07
CA PRO A 168 15.13 -8.66 0.20
C PRO A 168 14.49 -9.92 -0.40
N VAL A 169 14.63 -10.07 -1.71
CA VAL A 169 14.12 -11.22 -2.49
C VAL A 169 15.26 -11.81 -3.30
N TYR A 170 15.39 -13.13 -3.29
CA TYR A 170 16.36 -13.88 -4.06
C TYR A 170 15.68 -15.01 -4.80
N ASP A 171 15.87 -15.08 -6.12
CA ASP A 171 15.23 -16.03 -7.04
C ASP A 171 13.71 -16.19 -6.84
N GLY A 172 13.04 -15.08 -6.54
CA GLY A 172 11.60 -15.05 -6.35
C GLY A 172 11.11 -15.35 -4.94
N PHE A 173 12.01 -15.61 -3.99
CA PHE A 173 11.67 -15.90 -2.60
C PHE A 173 12.11 -14.76 -1.69
N ALA A 174 11.20 -14.28 -0.84
CA ALA A 174 11.56 -13.33 0.21
C ALA A 174 12.52 -13.99 1.21
N ILE A 175 13.45 -13.19 1.77
CA ILE A 175 14.37 -13.65 2.82
C ILE A 175 13.79 -13.16 4.17
N PRO A 176 13.00 -13.99 4.91
CA PRO A 176 12.17 -13.51 6.02
C PRO A 176 12.97 -12.86 7.14
N ASN A 177 14.13 -13.44 7.49
CA ASN A 177 14.99 -12.94 8.58
C ASN A 177 15.60 -11.56 8.29
N SER A 178 15.63 -11.17 7.02
CA SER A 178 16.18 -9.89 6.57
C SER A 178 15.12 -8.82 6.32
N VAL A 179 13.83 -9.19 6.34
CA VAL A 179 12.73 -8.24 6.20
C VAL A 179 12.78 -7.20 7.31
N ARG A 180 12.56 -5.94 6.94
CA ARG A 180 12.40 -4.82 7.85
C ARG A 180 11.06 -4.18 7.63
N ARG A 181 10.43 -3.80 8.74
CA ARG A 181 9.13 -3.13 8.77
C ARG A 181 9.20 -1.91 9.68
N ILE A 182 8.59 -0.83 9.24
CA ILE A 182 8.28 0.33 10.09
C ILE A 182 6.81 0.71 9.89
N ASP A 183 6.15 1.05 10.99
CA ASP A 183 4.74 1.47 10.95
C ASP A 183 4.65 2.99 10.76
N VAL A 184 5.40 3.50 9.77
CA VAL A 184 5.37 4.89 9.28
C VAL A 184 5.18 4.84 7.77
N ALA A 185 4.11 5.44 7.29
CA ALA A 185 3.75 5.43 5.88
C ALA A 185 2.88 6.62 5.48
N GLY A 186 2.14 6.51 4.39
CA GLY A 186 1.37 7.61 3.82
C GLY A 186 0.30 8.19 4.73
N ARG A 187 -0.30 7.37 5.61
CA ARG A 187 -1.32 7.81 6.59
C ARG A 187 -0.69 8.72 7.64
N ASP A 188 0.48 8.35 8.14
CA ASP A 188 1.22 9.13 9.13
C ASP A 188 1.68 10.47 8.54
N VAL A 189 2.13 10.46 7.28
CA VAL A 189 2.43 11.71 6.55
C VAL A 189 1.19 12.60 6.44
N THR A 190 0.00 12.02 6.19
CA THR A 190 -1.26 12.80 6.15
C THR A 190 -1.58 13.40 7.51
N GLU A 191 -1.45 12.65 8.60
CA GLU A 191 -1.70 13.11 9.96
C GLU A 191 -0.72 14.18 10.41
N TYR A 192 0.54 14.00 10.04
CA TYR A 192 1.55 15.01 10.33
C TYR A 192 1.34 16.29 9.50
N LEU A 193 0.96 16.18 8.22
CA LEU A 193 0.56 17.32 7.41
C LEU A 193 -0.66 18.04 8.02
N GLN A 194 -1.67 17.30 8.48
CA GLN A 194 -2.82 17.87 9.17
C GLN A 194 -2.40 18.69 10.41
N THR A 195 -1.42 18.17 11.15
CA THR A 195 -0.86 18.86 12.32
C THR A 195 -0.09 20.13 11.93
N GLN A 196 0.68 20.08 10.84
CA GLN A 196 1.40 21.26 10.32
C GLN A 196 0.42 22.32 9.79
N LEU A 197 -0.59 21.92 9.03
CA LEU A 197 -1.64 22.83 8.53
C LEU A 197 -2.40 23.49 9.67
N ARG A 198 -2.68 22.77 10.77
CA ARG A 198 -3.28 23.35 11.97
C ARG A 198 -2.42 24.44 12.60
N LYS A 199 -1.09 24.24 12.62
CA LYS A 199 -0.15 25.31 13.08
C LYS A 199 -0.17 26.53 12.17
N ALA A 200 -0.43 26.34 10.87
CA ALA A 200 -0.60 27.42 9.91
C ALA A 200 -2.00 28.07 9.94
N GLY A 201 -2.91 27.62 10.82
CA GLY A 201 -4.26 28.15 11.00
C GLY A 201 -5.36 27.44 10.21
N TYR A 202 -5.04 26.37 9.49
CA TYR A 202 -6.04 25.58 8.75
C TYR A 202 -6.42 24.34 9.53
N ILE A 203 -7.71 24.22 9.86
CA ILE A 203 -8.23 23.21 10.77
C ILE A 203 -9.07 22.19 9.99
N PHE A 204 -8.72 20.91 10.12
CA PHE A 204 -9.41 19.76 9.56
C PHE A 204 -9.66 18.75 10.69
N HIS A 205 -10.92 18.53 11.11
CA HIS A 205 -11.24 17.70 12.28
C HIS A 205 -11.88 16.36 11.96
N THR A 206 -12.65 16.29 10.88
CA THR A 206 -13.44 15.12 10.55
C THR A 206 -12.67 14.10 9.73
N SER A 207 -13.10 12.84 9.74
CA SER A 207 -12.52 11.79 8.88
C SER A 207 -12.64 12.13 7.39
N ALA A 208 -13.72 12.81 6.99
CA ALA A 208 -13.89 13.28 5.61
C ALA A 208 -12.90 14.40 5.24
N GLU A 209 -12.61 15.31 6.18
CA GLU A 209 -11.61 16.37 5.98
C GLU A 209 -10.18 15.81 5.95
N LYS A 210 -9.91 14.72 6.68
CA LYS A 210 -8.63 14.00 6.60
C LYS A 210 -8.37 13.50 5.16
N GLU A 211 -9.41 13.07 4.43
CA GLU A 211 -9.29 12.71 3.02
C GLU A 211 -8.93 13.92 2.13
N ILE A 212 -9.37 15.15 2.49
CA ILE A 212 -8.93 16.38 1.81
C ILE A 212 -7.43 16.60 2.06
N VAL A 213 -6.96 16.47 3.31
CA VAL A 213 -5.53 16.57 3.65
C VAL A 213 -4.70 15.52 2.89
N ARG A 214 -5.22 14.29 2.73
CA ARG A 214 -4.58 13.27 1.89
C ARG A 214 -4.42 13.74 0.45
N THR A 215 -5.44 14.33 -0.13
CA THR A 215 -5.38 14.87 -1.50
C THR A 215 -4.38 16.03 -1.59
N ILE A 216 -4.35 16.93 -0.61
CA ILE A 216 -3.35 18.00 -0.51
C ILE A 216 -1.94 17.40 -0.50
N LYS A 217 -1.68 16.40 0.35
CA LYS A 217 -0.41 15.68 0.41
C LYS A 217 0.01 15.15 -0.96
N GLU A 218 -0.89 14.41 -1.62
CA GLU A 218 -0.60 13.76 -2.90
C GLU A 218 -0.27 14.76 -4.03
N GLN A 219 -0.89 15.95 -4.00
CA GLN A 219 -0.71 16.96 -5.03
C GLN A 219 0.43 17.94 -4.75
N THR A 220 0.71 18.24 -3.47
CA THR A 220 1.59 19.36 -3.13
C THR A 220 2.90 18.96 -2.46
N SER A 221 2.98 17.78 -1.84
CA SER A 221 4.15 17.38 -1.07
C SER A 221 5.34 17.00 -1.96
N TYR A 222 6.54 17.23 -1.44
CA TYR A 222 7.79 16.78 -2.03
C TYR A 222 8.82 16.46 -0.94
N VAL A 223 9.76 15.59 -1.23
CA VAL A 223 10.88 15.24 -0.36
C VAL A 223 12.06 16.12 -0.73
N ALA A 224 12.58 16.89 0.24
CA ALA A 224 13.77 17.71 0.05
C ALA A 224 15.03 16.81 0.01
N LEU A 225 15.96 17.10 -0.88
CA LEU A 225 17.24 16.38 -0.94
C LEU A 225 18.10 16.66 0.32
N ASP A 226 18.11 17.91 0.75
CA ASP A 226 18.74 18.38 1.99
C ASP A 226 17.71 19.21 2.78
N PRO A 227 17.06 18.60 3.78
CA PRO A 227 16.00 19.28 4.54
C PRO A 227 16.53 20.46 5.37
N ALA A 228 17.79 20.42 5.81
CA ALA A 228 18.36 21.50 6.59
C ALA A 228 18.62 22.76 5.72
N LYS A 229 19.04 22.54 4.49
CA LYS A 229 19.22 23.62 3.50
C LYS A 229 17.85 24.17 3.10
N GLU A 230 16.89 23.30 2.80
CA GLU A 230 15.53 23.70 2.43
C GLU A 230 14.88 24.54 3.54
N GLU A 231 15.03 24.13 4.80
CA GLU A 231 14.51 24.86 5.96
C GLU A 231 15.12 26.26 6.09
N LYS A 232 16.45 26.40 5.86
CA LYS A 232 17.13 27.73 5.88
C LYS A 232 16.63 28.63 4.76
N GLU A 233 16.37 28.08 3.58
CA GLU A 233 15.83 28.84 2.47
C GLU A 233 14.39 29.33 2.75
N TRP A 234 13.58 28.53 3.47
CA TRP A 234 12.23 28.94 3.89
C TRP A 234 12.21 29.96 5.01
N THR A 235 13.16 29.93 5.94
CA THR A 235 13.24 30.85 7.08
C THR A 235 14.05 32.10 6.78
N GLY A 236 14.83 32.10 5.71
CA GLY A 236 15.72 33.20 5.32
C GLY A 236 15.01 34.41 4.68
N ALA A 237 15.81 35.44 4.35
CA ALA A 237 15.31 36.67 3.75
C ALA A 237 14.58 36.51 2.41
N SER A 238 14.88 35.43 1.66
CA SER A 238 14.21 35.06 0.43
C SER A 238 12.74 34.61 0.63
N SER A 239 12.40 34.16 1.84
CA SER A 239 11.04 33.75 2.21
C SER A 239 10.03 34.92 2.24
N ARG A 240 10.55 36.15 2.48
CA ARG A 240 9.69 37.34 2.52
C ARG A 240 9.14 37.77 1.17
N SER A 241 9.63 37.20 0.07
CA SER A 241 9.16 37.50 -1.30
C SER A 241 8.09 36.54 -1.83
N GLY A 242 7.51 35.64 -1.02
CA GLY A 242 6.29 34.85 -1.36
C GLY A 242 6.45 33.81 -2.48
N GLY A 243 7.70 33.52 -2.94
CA GLY A 243 7.93 32.76 -4.17
C GLY A 243 7.83 31.24 -4.10
N LYS A 244 7.73 30.65 -2.90
CA LYS A 244 7.71 29.18 -2.73
C LYS A 244 6.35 28.64 -2.23
N ASP A 245 5.44 29.50 -1.78
CA ASP A 245 4.11 29.09 -1.35
C ASP A 245 3.31 28.62 -2.55
N MET A 246 2.46 27.62 -2.31
CA MET A 246 1.54 27.07 -3.30
C MET A 246 0.11 27.33 -2.86
N ASP A 247 -0.68 27.97 -3.73
CA ASP A 247 -2.12 28.11 -3.52
C ASP A 247 -2.82 26.79 -3.86
N TYR A 248 -3.65 26.32 -2.94
CA TYR A 248 -4.46 25.12 -3.10
C TYR A 248 -5.94 25.46 -2.91
N VAL A 249 -6.79 25.07 -3.86
CA VAL A 249 -8.22 25.32 -3.79
C VAL A 249 -8.90 24.11 -3.15
N LEU A 250 -9.57 24.35 -2.02
CA LEU A 250 -10.36 23.36 -1.31
C LEU A 250 -11.66 23.03 -2.06
N PRO A 251 -12.30 21.89 -1.77
CA PRO A 251 -13.57 21.51 -2.41
C PRO A 251 -14.72 22.52 -2.20
N ASP A 252 -14.66 23.35 -1.17
CA ASP A 252 -15.61 24.45 -0.90
C ASP A 252 -15.31 25.74 -1.68
N GLY A 253 -14.27 25.74 -2.51
CA GLY A 253 -13.82 26.87 -3.32
C GLY A 253 -12.89 27.85 -2.60
N LYS A 254 -12.60 27.65 -1.31
CA LYS A 254 -11.62 28.49 -0.58
C LYS A 254 -10.22 28.13 -0.99
N SER A 255 -9.36 29.14 -1.13
CA SER A 255 -7.93 28.95 -1.38
C SER A 255 -7.16 29.02 -0.06
N ILE A 256 -6.24 28.06 0.12
CA ILE A 256 -5.29 28.03 1.22
C ILE A 256 -3.85 28.12 0.67
N LYS A 257 -2.95 28.76 1.43
CA LYS A 257 -1.53 28.81 1.09
C LYS A 257 -0.78 27.72 1.85
N ILE A 258 -0.04 26.88 1.14
CA ILE A 258 0.74 25.81 1.71
C ILE A 258 2.22 26.10 1.44
N GLY A 259 2.99 26.18 2.49
CA GLY A 259 4.39 26.54 2.44
C GLY A 259 5.33 25.36 2.76
N ALA A 260 6.10 25.52 3.82
CA ALA A 260 7.10 24.54 4.25
C ALA A 260 6.49 23.19 4.69
N GLU A 261 5.21 23.14 5.00
CA GLU A 261 4.49 21.91 5.32
C GLU A 261 4.61 20.86 4.22
N ARG A 262 4.77 21.31 2.97
CA ARG A 262 4.89 20.47 1.78
C ARG A 262 6.09 19.52 1.84
N PHE A 263 7.24 19.96 2.35
CA PHE A 263 8.43 19.11 2.49
C PHE A 263 8.63 18.58 3.91
N ARG A 264 8.12 19.30 4.93
CA ARG A 264 8.22 18.85 6.33
C ARG A 264 7.40 17.61 6.59
N ALA A 265 6.23 17.49 5.94
CA ALA A 265 5.35 16.36 6.18
C ALA A 265 5.95 15.02 5.71
N PRO A 266 6.41 14.84 4.47
CA PRO A 266 6.99 13.58 4.03
C PRO A 266 8.37 13.27 4.65
N GLU A 267 9.03 14.25 5.30
CA GLU A 267 10.31 14.03 5.95
C GLU A 267 10.25 12.98 7.06
N ILE A 268 9.07 12.76 7.68
CA ILE A 268 8.90 11.72 8.71
C ILE A 268 9.21 10.30 8.22
N MET A 269 9.18 10.06 6.93
CA MET A 269 9.57 8.76 6.37
C MET A 269 11.09 8.54 6.44
N PHE A 270 11.87 9.61 6.40
CA PHE A 270 13.32 9.59 6.54
C PHE A 270 13.78 9.87 7.97
N ASP A 271 12.96 10.58 8.74
CA ASP A 271 13.24 11.00 10.12
C ASP A 271 11.97 10.87 10.99
N PRO A 272 11.63 9.64 11.42
CA PRO A 272 10.45 9.38 12.25
C PRO A 272 10.48 10.02 13.64
N GLU A 273 11.65 10.42 14.14
CA GLU A 273 11.77 11.12 15.43
C GLU A 273 10.98 12.42 15.47
N ARG A 274 10.70 13.04 14.30
CA ARG A 274 9.84 14.24 14.18
C ARG A 274 8.42 14.06 14.69
N ILE A 275 7.96 12.82 14.73
CA ILE A 275 6.64 12.45 15.27
C ILE A 275 6.74 11.64 16.57
N GLY A 276 7.94 11.60 17.18
CA GLY A 276 8.19 10.93 18.45
C GLY A 276 8.32 9.41 18.36
N LEU A 277 8.60 8.86 17.18
CA LEU A 277 8.81 7.43 16.98
C LEU A 277 10.31 7.11 16.89
N GLU A 278 10.73 6.06 17.60
CA GLU A 278 12.12 5.58 17.66
C GLU A 278 12.48 4.63 16.48
N TYR A 279 11.80 4.76 15.35
CA TYR A 279 12.15 4.00 14.15
C TYR A 279 13.30 4.68 13.39
N SER A 280 14.13 3.86 12.76
CA SER A 280 15.04 4.36 11.74
C SER A 280 14.26 4.75 10.48
N GLY A 281 14.75 5.74 9.71
CA GLY A 281 14.14 6.13 8.45
C GLY A 281 14.19 5.04 7.38
N VAL A 282 13.37 5.16 6.34
CA VAL A 282 13.28 4.17 5.24
C VAL A 282 14.62 3.88 4.57
N HIS A 283 15.52 4.84 4.50
CA HIS A 283 16.86 4.68 3.94
C HIS A 283 17.73 3.74 4.77
N GLN A 284 17.73 3.92 6.10
CA GLN A 284 18.44 3.04 7.03
C GLN A 284 17.82 1.64 7.02
N MET A 285 16.49 1.57 6.99
CA MET A 285 15.75 0.31 6.91
C MET A 285 16.18 -0.53 5.68
N VAL A 286 16.35 0.09 4.51
CA VAL A 286 16.83 -0.59 3.30
C VAL A 286 18.26 -1.13 3.50
N VAL A 287 19.15 -0.31 4.05
CA VAL A 287 20.55 -0.72 4.30
C VAL A 287 20.61 -1.87 5.32
N ASP A 288 19.87 -1.76 6.42
CA ASP A 288 19.81 -2.78 7.46
C ASP A 288 19.25 -4.11 6.94
N ALA A 289 18.23 -4.04 6.07
CA ALA A 289 17.67 -5.23 5.42
C ALA A 289 18.72 -5.92 4.55
N ILE A 290 19.49 -5.17 3.75
CA ILE A 290 20.57 -5.72 2.90
C ILE A 290 21.70 -6.30 3.77
N GLN A 291 22.11 -5.59 4.83
CA GLN A 291 23.21 -6.03 5.69
C GLN A 291 22.91 -7.34 6.45
N ARG A 292 21.62 -7.67 6.63
CA ARG A 292 21.19 -8.93 7.26
C ARG A 292 21.13 -10.12 6.30
N THR A 293 21.28 -9.88 4.99
CA THR A 293 21.42 -10.95 4.02
C THR A 293 22.86 -11.48 3.95
N ASP A 294 23.03 -12.63 3.31
CA ASP A 294 24.33 -13.18 3.04
C ASP A 294 25.21 -12.20 2.27
N MET A 295 26.52 -12.22 2.58
CA MET A 295 27.48 -11.26 2.04
C MET A 295 27.50 -11.25 0.51
N ASP A 296 27.38 -12.41 -0.11
CA ASP A 296 27.41 -12.58 -1.56
C ASP A 296 26.22 -11.91 -2.28
N LEU A 297 25.08 -11.79 -1.59
CA LEU A 297 23.87 -11.17 -2.14
C LEU A 297 23.90 -9.64 -2.06
N ARG A 298 24.61 -9.05 -1.10
CA ARG A 298 24.53 -7.62 -0.79
C ARG A 298 24.83 -6.74 -1.99
N LYS A 299 25.87 -7.07 -2.78
CA LYS A 299 26.21 -6.29 -3.99
C LYS A 299 25.08 -6.29 -5.01
N THR A 300 24.45 -7.44 -5.21
CA THR A 300 23.31 -7.58 -6.12
C THR A 300 22.09 -6.79 -5.63
N LEU A 301 21.79 -6.85 -4.33
CA LEU A 301 20.69 -6.15 -3.71
C LEU A 301 20.86 -4.64 -3.77
N PHE A 302 22.05 -4.09 -3.46
CA PHE A 302 22.32 -2.66 -3.64
C PHE A 302 22.20 -2.21 -5.10
N GLY A 303 22.54 -3.08 -6.06
CA GLY A 303 22.37 -2.83 -7.49
C GLY A 303 20.94 -3.00 -8.00
N SER A 304 19.99 -3.43 -7.16
CA SER A 304 18.60 -3.70 -7.54
C SER A 304 17.61 -3.33 -6.43
N ILE A 305 17.54 -2.04 -6.10
CA ILE A 305 16.54 -1.50 -5.17
C ILE A 305 15.32 -1.10 -5.99
N VAL A 306 14.17 -1.71 -5.74
CA VAL A 306 12.91 -1.45 -6.43
C VAL A 306 11.96 -0.69 -5.51
N LEU A 307 11.40 0.42 -5.99
CA LEU A 307 10.40 1.19 -5.26
C LEU A 307 8.99 0.70 -5.62
N SER A 308 8.18 0.51 -4.60
CA SER A 308 6.76 0.17 -4.67
C SER A 308 5.95 1.00 -3.68
N GLY A 309 4.63 1.05 -3.89
CA GLY A 309 3.71 1.76 -3.03
C GLY A 309 3.54 3.24 -3.35
N GLY A 310 2.35 3.75 -3.01
CA GLY A 310 1.92 5.11 -3.34
C GLY A 310 2.76 6.22 -2.70
N SER A 311 3.29 6.01 -1.50
CA SER A 311 4.10 7.01 -0.79
C SER A 311 5.44 7.26 -1.45
N THR A 312 6.00 6.28 -2.18
CA THR A 312 7.24 6.45 -2.95
C THR A 312 7.07 7.37 -4.16
N LEU A 313 5.82 7.66 -4.58
CA LEU A 313 5.52 8.58 -5.68
C LEU A 313 5.78 10.05 -5.32
N THR A 314 5.92 10.37 -4.03
CA THR A 314 6.23 11.74 -3.60
C THR A 314 7.46 12.25 -4.34
N LYS A 315 7.33 13.43 -4.95
CA LYS A 315 8.40 14.04 -5.76
C LYS A 315 9.70 14.13 -4.96
N GLY A 316 10.82 13.71 -5.54
CA GLY A 316 12.14 13.72 -4.89
C GLY A 316 12.42 12.51 -3.99
N PHE A 317 11.46 11.59 -3.77
CA PHE A 317 11.65 10.45 -2.88
C PHE A 317 12.81 9.54 -3.32
N GLY A 318 12.86 9.17 -4.60
CA GLY A 318 13.91 8.30 -5.13
C GLY A 318 15.30 8.93 -5.06
N ASP A 319 15.41 10.22 -5.39
CA ASP A 319 16.68 10.95 -5.35
C ASP A 319 17.21 11.08 -3.91
N ARG A 320 16.32 11.39 -2.96
CA ARG A 320 16.66 11.44 -1.55
C ARG A 320 17.08 10.07 -1.03
N LEU A 321 16.34 9.02 -1.35
CA LEU A 321 16.70 7.67 -0.94
C LEU A 321 18.08 7.28 -1.48
N LEU A 322 18.36 7.55 -2.76
CA LEU A 322 19.66 7.28 -3.35
C LEU A 322 20.78 8.01 -2.61
N HIS A 323 20.60 9.30 -2.34
CA HIS A 323 21.57 10.12 -1.62
C HIS A 323 21.89 9.56 -0.23
N GLU A 324 20.85 9.23 0.54
CA GLU A 324 21.04 8.71 1.91
C GLU A 324 21.62 7.29 1.92
N VAL A 325 21.19 6.40 1.03
CA VAL A 325 21.75 5.04 0.93
C VAL A 325 23.22 5.09 0.49
N GLN A 326 23.60 6.03 -0.40
CA GLN A 326 25.01 6.22 -0.78
C GLN A 326 25.89 6.65 0.40
N ARG A 327 25.36 7.43 1.32
CA ARG A 327 26.08 7.85 2.54
C ARG A 327 26.32 6.72 3.54
N LEU A 328 25.39 5.74 3.56
CA LEU A 328 25.41 4.59 4.49
C LEU A 328 26.14 3.37 3.92
N ALA A 329 26.18 3.26 2.61
CA ALA A 329 26.80 2.12 1.94
C ALA A 329 28.34 2.20 1.97
N VAL A 330 28.97 1.04 1.76
CA VAL A 330 30.44 0.97 1.61
C VAL A 330 30.88 1.79 0.40
N LYS A 331 32.04 2.46 0.51
CA LYS A 331 32.67 3.22 -0.58
C LYS A 331 32.74 2.35 -1.84
N ASP A 332 32.43 2.94 -2.99
CA ASP A 332 32.44 2.30 -4.32
C ASP A 332 31.33 1.25 -4.55
N MET A 333 30.35 1.13 -3.64
CA MET A 333 29.18 0.27 -3.85
C MET A 333 28.31 0.87 -4.96
N ARG A 334 28.04 0.08 -5.99
CA ARG A 334 27.12 0.48 -7.06
C ARG A 334 25.68 0.37 -6.58
N ILE A 335 25.02 1.50 -6.37
CA ILE A 335 23.62 1.56 -5.96
C ILE A 335 22.77 1.93 -7.18
N LYS A 336 21.68 1.18 -7.36
CA LYS A 336 20.73 1.45 -8.43
C LYS A 336 19.32 1.32 -7.91
N ILE A 337 18.53 2.40 -8.10
CA ILE A 337 17.12 2.47 -7.73
C ILE A 337 16.27 2.37 -9.00
N TYR A 338 15.30 1.47 -8.99
CA TYR A 338 14.29 1.31 -10.02
C TYR A 338 12.97 1.82 -9.47
N ALA A 339 12.45 2.87 -10.10
CA ALA A 339 11.21 3.55 -9.73
C ALA A 339 10.22 3.50 -10.89
N PRO A 340 9.49 2.39 -11.10
CA PRO A 340 8.50 2.29 -12.17
C PRO A 340 7.46 3.41 -12.05
N GLN A 341 6.98 3.94 -13.17
CA GLN A 341 5.95 4.98 -13.14
C GLN A 341 4.65 4.47 -12.52
N GLU A 342 4.33 3.20 -12.78
CA GLU A 342 3.11 2.52 -12.33
C GLU A 342 3.25 1.89 -10.93
N ARG A 343 4.27 2.30 -10.14
CA ARG A 343 4.56 1.67 -8.83
C ARG A 343 3.43 1.76 -7.81
N LYS A 344 2.40 2.54 -8.10
CA LYS A 344 1.15 2.49 -7.35
C LYS A 344 0.39 1.17 -7.55
N TYR A 345 0.61 0.49 -8.68
CA TYR A 345 -0.10 -0.72 -9.08
C TYR A 345 0.80 -1.95 -9.24
N THR A 346 2.10 -1.83 -9.00
CA THR A 346 3.08 -2.90 -9.26
C THR A 346 2.76 -4.20 -8.56
N THR A 347 2.27 -4.16 -7.32
CA THR A 347 1.84 -5.35 -6.58
C THR A 347 0.75 -6.10 -7.35
N TRP A 348 -0.30 -5.39 -7.76
CA TRP A 348 -1.40 -5.99 -8.52
C TRP A 348 -0.95 -6.50 -9.89
N ILE A 349 -0.14 -5.71 -10.62
CA ILE A 349 0.43 -6.10 -11.92
C ILE A 349 1.25 -7.38 -11.79
N GLY A 350 2.12 -7.47 -10.78
CA GLY A 350 2.90 -8.68 -10.52
C GLY A 350 2.03 -9.89 -10.21
N GLY A 351 0.95 -9.70 -9.45
CA GLY A 351 -0.07 -10.73 -9.21
C GLY A 351 -0.78 -11.17 -10.48
N SER A 352 -1.12 -10.22 -11.36
CA SER A 352 -1.74 -10.48 -12.67
C SER A 352 -0.82 -11.32 -13.57
N ILE A 353 0.46 -10.97 -13.62
CA ILE A 353 1.47 -11.73 -14.36
C ILE A 353 1.60 -13.14 -13.78
N LEU A 354 1.79 -13.27 -12.48
CA LEU A 354 2.02 -14.56 -11.81
C LEU A 354 0.84 -15.51 -11.97
N ALA A 355 -0.37 -15.05 -11.66
CA ALA A 355 -1.58 -15.86 -11.76
C ALA A 355 -1.97 -16.19 -13.21
N GLY A 356 -1.50 -15.42 -14.19
CA GLY A 356 -1.69 -15.68 -15.61
C GLY A 356 -0.78 -16.78 -16.19
N LEU A 357 0.27 -17.19 -15.47
CA LEU A 357 1.19 -18.22 -15.94
C LEU A 357 0.54 -19.61 -15.92
N SER A 358 0.64 -20.36 -17.01
CA SER A 358 0.12 -21.72 -17.09
C SER A 358 0.75 -22.68 -16.06
N THR A 359 2.02 -22.45 -15.71
CA THR A 359 2.78 -23.21 -14.71
C THR A 359 2.29 -22.96 -13.28
N PHE A 360 1.66 -21.83 -13.04
CA PHE A 360 1.17 -21.43 -11.72
C PHE A 360 -0.03 -22.26 -11.24
N LYS A 361 -0.71 -22.97 -12.14
CA LYS A 361 -1.88 -23.79 -11.79
C LYS A 361 -1.63 -24.83 -10.68
N LYS A 362 -0.39 -25.28 -10.51
CA LYS A 362 0.00 -26.24 -9.46
C LYS A 362 0.18 -25.61 -8.07
N MET A 363 0.22 -24.30 -8.00
CA MET A 363 0.44 -23.57 -6.75
C MET A 363 -0.86 -23.28 -5.99
N TRP A 364 -1.98 -23.37 -6.66
CA TRP A 364 -3.29 -23.16 -6.04
C TRP A 364 -3.54 -24.17 -4.92
N VAL A 365 -4.14 -23.70 -3.85
CA VAL A 365 -4.81 -24.57 -2.86
C VAL A 365 -6.29 -24.58 -3.24
N ASP A 366 -6.82 -25.73 -3.63
CA ASP A 366 -8.24 -25.85 -3.91
C ASP A 366 -9.06 -26.02 -2.62
N LYS A 367 -10.37 -25.82 -2.74
CA LYS A 367 -11.28 -25.86 -1.60
C LYS A 367 -11.28 -27.22 -0.91
N ASP A 368 -11.18 -28.32 -1.65
CA ASP A 368 -11.21 -29.68 -1.12
C ASP A 368 -9.91 -29.96 -0.35
N GLU A 369 -8.74 -29.59 -0.91
CA GLU A 369 -7.44 -29.66 -0.20
C GLU A 369 -7.47 -28.89 1.13
N TRP A 370 -8.07 -27.69 1.13
CA TRP A 370 -8.16 -26.88 2.33
C TRP A 370 -9.12 -27.47 3.37
N GLN A 371 -10.24 -28.04 2.94
CA GLN A 371 -11.20 -28.71 3.85
C GLN A 371 -10.60 -29.95 4.51
N GLU A 372 -9.77 -30.71 3.77
CA GLU A 372 -9.06 -31.88 4.31
C GLU A 372 -7.95 -31.47 5.29
N ASN A 373 -7.22 -30.41 4.98
CA ASN A 373 -6.11 -29.93 5.82
C ASN A 373 -5.98 -28.40 5.73
N PRO A 374 -6.59 -27.61 6.64
CA PRO A 374 -6.48 -26.16 6.64
C PRO A 374 -5.04 -25.62 6.75
N GLU A 375 -4.11 -26.36 7.38
CA GLU A 375 -2.70 -25.98 7.51
C GLU A 375 -1.95 -25.96 6.18
N ILE A 376 -2.53 -26.50 5.09
CA ILE A 376 -1.90 -26.55 3.77
C ILE A 376 -1.53 -25.14 3.25
N ILE A 377 -2.32 -24.12 3.62
CA ILE A 377 -2.05 -22.72 3.26
C ILE A 377 -0.74 -22.16 3.86
N HIS A 378 -0.23 -22.77 4.93
CA HIS A 378 1.04 -22.41 5.54
C HIS A 378 2.22 -23.27 5.05
N GLN A 379 1.93 -24.40 4.41
CA GLN A 379 2.93 -25.34 3.90
C GLN A 379 3.22 -25.13 2.42
N LYS A 380 2.18 -24.87 1.63
CA LYS A 380 2.26 -24.78 0.16
C LYS A 380 2.68 -23.38 -0.31
N TRP A 381 2.43 -22.35 0.50
CA TRP A 381 2.81 -20.98 0.14
C TRP A 381 4.07 -20.55 0.89
N ALA A 382 4.99 -19.94 0.14
CA ALA A 382 6.22 -19.40 0.72
C ALA A 382 5.90 -18.31 1.77
N PRO A 383 6.70 -18.25 2.86
CA PRO A 383 6.55 -17.24 3.90
C PRO A 383 6.85 -15.82 3.42
#